data_a076f8be27dfe45c274ccf9419c25636
#
_entry.id   a076f8be27dfe45c274ccf9419c25636
#
_cell.length_a   1.000
_cell.length_b   1.000
_cell.length_c   1.000
_cell.angle_alpha   90.00
_cell.angle_beta   90.00
_cell.angle_gamma   90.00
#
_symmetry.space_group_name_H-M   'P 1'
#
loop_
_entity.id
_entity.type
_entity.pdbx_description
1 polymer ?
#
loop_
_entity_poly.entity_id
_entity_poly.type
_entity_poly.pdbx_seq_one_letter_code
_entity_poly.pdbx_strand_id
1 'polypeptide(L)'
;MKMYVITIMENDRSVQVADRCIKSGKVFGYNIKKHKAYSPQNCDVYEELKKLKYPQSPFHEKYSRPENCIAGFLSHHSLWQKCVRSKEPIVIFEHDAVLVGDIPQMMMFDILNLGKPSYGKFNTPSYIGYGSLVSKPYFPGAHAYRLTPKGAQQLIDECVFSAGPTDIYIHSSKFTL
;
A
#
# COMPACT_ATOMS: atom_id res chain seq x y z
N MET A 1 -6.05 12.41 -10.54
CA MET A 1 -5.29 11.37 -9.81
C MET A 1 -6.24 10.25 -9.44
N LYS A 2 -5.90 9.01 -9.77
CA LYS A 2 -6.72 7.82 -9.47
C LYS A 2 -6.41 7.32 -8.06
N MET A 3 -7.44 6.85 -7.35
CA MET A 3 -7.31 6.39 -5.96
C MET A 3 -7.93 5.01 -5.80
N TYR A 4 -7.23 4.12 -5.11
CA TYR A 4 -7.64 2.73 -4.94
C TYR A 4 -7.53 2.31 -3.48
N VAL A 5 -8.54 1.58 -3.00
CA VAL A 5 -8.50 0.87 -1.71
C VAL A 5 -8.43 -0.63 -1.97
N ILE A 6 -7.36 -1.25 -1.49
CA ILE A 6 -7.16 -2.71 -1.59
C ILE A 6 -8.22 -3.39 -0.75
N THR A 7 -9.01 -4.29 -1.35
CA THR A 7 -10.17 -4.89 -0.70
C THR A 7 -10.22 -6.38 -0.98
N ILE A 8 -10.25 -7.21 0.05
CA ILE A 8 -10.52 -8.65 -0.07
C ILE A 8 -12.02 -8.80 -0.31
N MET A 9 -12.41 -8.96 -1.57
CA MET A 9 -13.84 -8.94 -1.98
C MET A 9 -14.63 -10.14 -1.44
N GLU A 10 -13.94 -11.21 -1.10
CA GLU A 10 -14.49 -12.45 -0.52
C GLU A 10 -14.66 -12.36 1.00
N ASN A 11 -14.31 -11.21 1.62
CA ASN A 11 -14.38 -11.01 3.07
C ASN A 11 -15.25 -9.78 3.37
N ASP A 12 -16.45 -10.01 3.93
CA ASP A 12 -17.42 -8.97 4.25
C ASP A 12 -16.86 -7.88 5.18
N ARG A 13 -16.01 -8.24 6.14
CA ARG A 13 -15.36 -7.26 7.02
C ARG A 13 -14.40 -6.37 6.25
N SER A 14 -13.62 -6.94 5.33
CA SER A 14 -12.74 -6.15 4.46
C SER A 14 -13.54 -5.19 3.58
N VAL A 15 -14.66 -5.65 3.02
CA VAL A 15 -15.57 -4.82 2.23
C VAL A 15 -16.14 -3.66 3.07
N GLN A 16 -16.64 -3.94 4.28
CA GLN A 16 -17.20 -2.92 5.17
C GLN A 16 -16.18 -1.85 5.57
N VAL A 17 -14.94 -2.25 5.93
CA VAL A 17 -13.91 -1.28 6.31
C VAL A 17 -13.39 -0.50 5.10
N ALA A 18 -13.34 -1.11 3.91
CA ALA A 18 -13.03 -0.41 2.66
C ALA A 18 -14.11 0.63 2.30
N ASP A 19 -15.39 0.33 2.56
CA ASP A 19 -16.49 1.29 2.40
C ASP A 19 -16.37 2.48 3.37
N ARG A 20 -15.85 2.26 4.58
CA ARG A 20 -15.50 3.34 5.52
C ARG A 20 -14.38 4.22 4.95
N CYS A 21 -13.33 3.62 4.39
CA CYS A 21 -12.26 4.35 3.71
C CYS A 21 -12.83 5.21 2.57
N ILE A 22 -13.69 4.64 1.71
CA ILE A 22 -14.34 5.36 0.60
C ILE A 22 -15.20 6.52 1.14
N LYS A 23 -15.99 6.29 2.19
CA LYS A 23 -16.83 7.33 2.80
C LYS A 23 -15.97 8.46 3.37
N SER A 24 -14.86 8.17 4.04
CA SER A 24 -13.95 9.21 4.54
C SER A 24 -13.35 10.04 3.41
N GLY A 25 -12.99 9.40 2.28
CA GLY A 25 -12.48 10.11 1.09
C GLY A 25 -13.53 11.03 0.46
N LYS A 26 -14.80 10.63 0.46
CA LYS A 26 -15.90 11.47 -0.07
C LYS A 26 -16.07 12.78 0.68
N VAL A 27 -15.78 12.84 1.97
CA VAL A 27 -15.83 14.05 2.78
C VAL A 27 -14.89 15.13 2.21
N PHE A 28 -13.76 14.71 1.64
CA PHE A 28 -12.76 15.59 1.00
C PHE A 28 -12.90 15.65 -0.53
N GLY A 29 -14.02 15.18 -1.10
CA GLY A 29 -14.27 15.22 -2.55
C GLY A 29 -13.53 14.17 -3.36
N TYR A 30 -12.92 13.16 -2.74
CA TYR A 30 -12.17 12.12 -3.44
C TYR A 30 -13.03 10.92 -3.84
N ASN A 31 -12.78 10.43 -5.06
CA ASN A 31 -13.40 9.21 -5.57
C ASN A 31 -12.43 8.04 -5.46
N ILE A 32 -12.53 7.26 -4.38
CA ILE A 32 -11.72 6.08 -4.12
C ILE A 32 -12.46 4.85 -4.67
N LYS A 33 -11.77 4.01 -5.46
CA LYS A 33 -12.31 2.79 -6.04
C LYS A 33 -11.77 1.56 -5.34
N LYS A 34 -12.61 0.56 -5.08
CA LYS A 34 -12.14 -0.75 -4.63
C LYS A 34 -11.23 -1.39 -5.67
N HIS A 35 -10.12 -1.94 -5.22
CA HIS A 35 -9.22 -2.78 -5.99
C HIS A 35 -9.22 -4.17 -5.37
N LYS A 36 -9.59 -5.19 -6.16
CA LYS A 36 -9.64 -6.57 -5.68
C LYS A 36 -8.25 -7.02 -5.22
N ALA A 37 -8.13 -7.40 -3.96
CA ALA A 37 -6.91 -7.92 -3.37
C ALA A 37 -6.63 -9.35 -3.83
N TYR A 38 -5.37 -9.72 -3.90
CA TYR A 38 -4.97 -11.12 -3.82
C TYR A 38 -5.23 -11.62 -2.39
N SER A 39 -5.68 -12.86 -2.27
CA SER A 39 -5.87 -13.51 -0.98
C SER A 39 -5.74 -15.03 -1.13
N PRO A 40 -5.35 -15.76 -0.07
CA PRO A 40 -5.37 -17.23 -0.10
C PRO A 40 -6.76 -17.84 -0.36
N GLN A 41 -7.82 -17.03 -0.26
CA GLN A 41 -9.19 -17.45 -0.56
C GLN A 41 -9.51 -17.42 -2.06
N ASN A 42 -8.79 -16.62 -2.85
CA ASN A 42 -9.12 -16.42 -4.27
C ASN A 42 -8.02 -16.87 -5.24
N CYS A 43 -6.82 -17.18 -4.76
CA CYS A 43 -5.73 -17.71 -5.60
C CYS A 43 -4.66 -18.42 -4.75
N ASP A 44 -3.82 -19.21 -5.41
CA ASP A 44 -2.55 -19.70 -4.86
C ASP A 44 -1.52 -18.57 -4.94
N VAL A 45 -1.27 -17.89 -3.81
CA VAL A 45 -0.40 -16.72 -3.75
C VAL A 45 1.08 -17.06 -4.02
N TYR A 46 1.51 -18.30 -3.73
CA TYR A 46 2.87 -18.75 -4.00
C TYR A 46 3.09 -18.95 -5.50
N GLU A 47 2.13 -19.55 -6.20
CA GLU A 47 2.19 -19.67 -7.66
C GLU A 47 2.10 -18.30 -8.36
N GLU A 48 1.29 -17.37 -7.85
CA GLU A 48 1.25 -16.00 -8.38
C GLU A 48 2.61 -15.27 -8.19
N LEU A 49 3.23 -15.40 -7.01
CA LEU A 49 4.55 -14.83 -6.75
C LEU A 49 5.63 -15.45 -7.65
N LYS A 50 5.58 -16.77 -7.84
CA LYS A 50 6.50 -17.53 -8.69
C LYS A 50 6.43 -17.09 -10.16
N LYS A 51 5.24 -16.78 -10.67
CA LYS A 51 5.06 -16.24 -12.04
C LYS A 51 5.82 -14.92 -12.24
N LEU A 52 5.97 -14.12 -11.19
CA LEU A 52 6.73 -12.88 -11.20
C LEU A 52 8.25 -13.10 -11.09
N LYS A 53 8.69 -14.32 -10.79
CA LYS A 53 10.10 -14.70 -10.58
C LYS A 53 10.78 -13.94 -9.44
N TYR A 54 10.02 -13.56 -8.42
CA TYR A 54 10.54 -12.88 -7.25
C TYR A 54 10.95 -13.87 -6.15
N PRO A 55 11.90 -13.51 -5.27
CA PRO A 55 12.31 -14.36 -4.16
C PRO A 55 11.15 -14.58 -3.18
N GLN A 56 11.00 -15.82 -2.69
CA GLN A 56 9.94 -16.18 -1.73
C GLN A 56 10.42 -16.07 -0.27
N SER A 57 11.72 -16.24 -0.03
CA SER A 57 12.29 -16.31 1.32
C SER A 57 12.10 -15.05 2.18
N PRO A 58 12.02 -13.82 1.65
CA PRO A 58 11.86 -12.62 2.47
C PRO A 58 10.45 -12.41 3.07
N PHE A 59 9.44 -13.22 2.66
CA PHE A 59 8.07 -13.06 3.11
C PHE A 59 7.81 -13.69 4.49
N HIS A 60 8.63 -13.30 5.47
CA HIS A 60 8.46 -13.71 6.85
C HIS A 60 8.20 -12.49 7.72
N GLU A 61 7.12 -12.54 8.47
CA GLU A 61 6.76 -11.53 9.45
C GLU A 61 6.36 -12.18 10.78
N LYS A 62 6.69 -11.52 11.89
CA LYS A 62 6.41 -12.05 13.23
C LYS A 62 4.92 -12.19 13.53
N TYR A 63 4.10 -11.32 12.94
CA TYR A 63 2.69 -11.15 13.27
C TYR A 63 1.72 -11.58 12.18
N SER A 64 2.22 -12.08 11.06
CA SER A 64 1.39 -12.50 9.93
C SER A 64 1.88 -13.82 9.33
N ARG A 65 0.95 -14.58 8.76
CA ARG A 65 1.30 -15.79 8.02
C ARG A 65 1.98 -15.40 6.69
N PRO A 66 2.97 -16.18 6.22
CA PRO A 66 3.67 -15.88 4.97
C PRO A 66 2.74 -15.67 3.78
N GLU A 67 1.69 -16.51 3.64
CA GLU A 67 0.72 -16.38 2.56
C GLU A 67 -0.04 -15.05 2.58
N ASN A 68 -0.32 -14.50 3.77
CA ASN A 68 -0.98 -13.19 3.90
C ASN A 68 0.00 -12.06 3.53
N CYS A 69 1.27 -12.18 3.90
CA CYS A 69 2.32 -11.23 3.50
C CYS A 69 2.49 -11.19 1.99
N ILE A 70 2.53 -12.37 1.34
CA ILE A 70 2.60 -12.49 -0.13
C ILE A 70 1.35 -11.90 -0.77
N ALA A 71 0.16 -12.23 -0.27
CA ALA A 71 -1.11 -11.68 -0.78
C ALA A 71 -1.16 -10.15 -0.71
N GLY A 72 -0.76 -9.58 0.42
CA GLY A 72 -0.64 -8.13 0.60
C GLY A 72 0.32 -7.53 -0.43
N PHE A 73 1.53 -8.07 -0.54
CA PHE A 73 2.53 -7.63 -1.52
C PHE A 73 2.00 -7.70 -2.96
N LEU A 74 1.42 -8.82 -3.38
CA LEU A 74 0.85 -8.99 -4.73
C LEU A 74 -0.24 -7.96 -5.02
N SER A 75 -1.07 -7.64 -4.02
CA SER A 75 -2.13 -6.63 -4.14
C SER A 75 -1.55 -5.24 -4.40
N HIS A 76 -0.53 -4.83 -3.65
CA HIS A 76 0.18 -3.58 -3.86
C HIS A 76 0.93 -3.58 -5.21
N HIS A 77 1.66 -4.65 -5.52
CA HIS A 77 2.41 -4.80 -6.77
C HIS A 77 1.51 -4.66 -8.01
N SER A 78 0.30 -5.23 -7.97
CA SER A 78 -0.66 -5.09 -9.08
C SER A 78 -1.08 -3.64 -9.32
N LEU A 79 -1.15 -2.82 -8.26
CA LEU A 79 -1.42 -1.39 -8.34
C LEU A 79 -0.19 -0.60 -8.83
N TRP A 80 1.04 -1.01 -8.48
CA TRP A 80 2.26 -0.42 -9.05
C TRP A 80 2.29 -0.64 -10.56
N GLN A 81 2.04 -1.86 -11.03
CA GLN A 81 1.92 -2.14 -12.46
C GLN A 81 0.82 -1.31 -13.14
N LYS A 82 -0.32 -1.13 -12.46
CA LYS A 82 -1.41 -0.29 -12.96
C LYS A 82 -1.00 1.17 -13.08
N CYS A 83 -0.23 1.70 -12.10
CA CYS A 83 0.33 3.04 -12.12
C CYS A 83 1.24 3.24 -13.34
N VAL A 84 2.19 2.33 -13.55
CA VAL A 84 3.11 2.37 -14.71
C VAL A 84 2.32 2.34 -16.02
N ARG A 85 1.38 1.39 -16.19
CA ARG A 85 0.58 1.26 -17.42
C ARG A 85 -0.29 2.48 -17.70
N SER A 86 -0.85 3.09 -16.67
CA SER A 86 -1.73 4.26 -16.85
C SER A 86 -0.97 5.56 -17.10
N LYS A 87 0.33 5.59 -16.83
CA LYS A 87 1.19 6.78 -16.88
C LYS A 87 0.66 7.96 -16.03
N GLU A 88 -0.12 7.66 -15.00
CA GLU A 88 -0.71 8.64 -14.11
C GLU A 88 -0.38 8.31 -12.65
N PRO A 89 -0.13 9.32 -11.80
CA PRO A 89 0.01 9.11 -10.37
C PRO A 89 -1.25 8.48 -9.76
N ILE A 90 -1.04 7.60 -8.78
CA ILE A 90 -2.13 6.97 -8.03
C ILE A 90 -1.94 7.15 -6.52
N VAL A 91 -3.02 7.00 -5.78
CA VAL A 91 -2.99 6.80 -4.32
C VAL A 91 -3.51 5.42 -4.01
N ILE A 92 -2.78 4.72 -3.14
CA ILE A 92 -3.11 3.37 -2.67
C ILE A 92 -3.47 3.48 -1.20
N PHE A 93 -4.59 2.86 -0.82
CA PHE A 93 -5.04 2.70 0.55
C PHE A 93 -5.18 1.21 0.89
N GLU A 94 -4.79 0.81 2.08
CA GLU A 94 -5.28 -0.43 2.66
C GLU A 94 -6.74 -0.28 3.12
N HIS A 95 -7.48 -1.38 3.24
CA HIS A 95 -8.92 -1.32 3.46
C HIS A 95 -9.32 -0.60 4.75
N ASP A 96 -8.47 -0.65 5.78
CA ASP A 96 -8.73 -0.06 7.10
C ASP A 96 -8.28 1.41 7.22
N ALA A 97 -7.68 1.98 6.20
CA ALA A 97 -7.30 3.38 6.17
C ALA A 97 -8.54 4.30 6.27
N VAL A 98 -8.36 5.45 6.93
CA VAL A 98 -9.37 6.50 7.04
C VAL A 98 -8.72 7.85 6.73
N LEU A 99 -9.28 8.61 5.79
CA LEU A 99 -8.81 9.95 5.51
C LEU A 99 -9.27 10.91 6.62
N VAL A 100 -8.34 11.75 7.06
CA VAL A 100 -8.56 12.75 8.10
C VAL A 100 -8.20 14.17 7.63
N GLY A 101 -7.77 14.31 6.38
CA GLY A 101 -7.39 15.58 5.77
C GLY A 101 -7.15 15.45 4.27
N ASP A 102 -6.82 16.57 3.63
CA ASP A 102 -6.53 16.61 2.20
C ASP A 102 -5.23 15.92 1.84
N ILE A 103 -5.20 15.29 0.67
CA ILE A 103 -4.02 14.66 0.11
C ILE A 103 -3.15 15.74 -0.55
N PRO A 104 -1.84 15.83 -0.19
CA PRO A 104 -0.93 16.81 -0.76
C PRO A 104 -0.90 16.77 -2.28
N GLN A 105 -1.08 17.91 -2.94
CA GLN A 105 -1.03 18.02 -4.40
C GLN A 105 0.42 18.10 -4.92
N MET A 106 1.32 18.72 -4.13
CA MET A 106 2.73 18.80 -4.49
C MET A 106 3.40 17.43 -4.54
N MET A 107 4.17 17.21 -5.59
CA MET A 107 4.93 15.99 -5.80
C MET A 107 6.42 16.30 -5.60
N MET A 108 6.87 16.30 -4.36
CA MET A 108 8.30 16.40 -4.07
C MET A 108 9.00 15.05 -4.21
N PHE A 109 8.27 13.95 -4.05
CA PHE A 109 8.80 12.58 -4.08
C PHE A 109 7.98 11.69 -5.00
N ASP A 110 8.65 10.73 -5.63
CA ASP A 110 8.00 9.72 -6.48
C ASP A 110 7.21 8.70 -5.66
N ILE A 111 7.58 8.51 -4.39
CA ILE A 111 6.91 7.65 -3.41
C ILE A 111 6.70 8.48 -2.15
N LEU A 112 5.44 8.72 -1.76
CA LEU A 112 5.10 9.57 -0.63
C LEU A 112 4.17 8.82 0.34
N ASN A 113 4.65 8.61 1.57
CA ASN A 113 3.83 8.04 2.64
C ASN A 113 2.75 9.06 3.07
N LEU A 114 1.50 8.62 3.11
CA LEU A 114 0.36 9.39 3.60
C LEU A 114 -0.21 8.82 4.89
N GLY A 115 0.13 7.55 5.18
CA GLY A 115 -0.43 6.81 6.30
C GLY A 115 0.31 7.04 7.59
N LYS A 116 -0.44 7.13 8.69
CA LYS A 116 0.09 7.01 10.06
C LYS A 116 -0.63 5.87 10.75
N PRO A 117 0.11 4.95 11.37
CA PRO A 117 -0.51 3.90 12.15
C PRO A 117 -1.28 4.50 13.33
N SER A 118 -2.47 3.95 13.61
CA SER A 118 -3.36 4.37 14.69
C SER A 118 -3.62 3.26 15.71
N TYR A 119 -2.61 2.43 16.01
CA TYR A 119 -2.69 1.32 16.95
C TYR A 119 -1.56 1.37 17.98
N GLY A 120 -1.75 0.70 19.11
CA GLY A 120 -0.79 0.67 20.20
C GLY A 120 -0.47 2.10 20.66
N LYS A 121 0.80 2.43 20.80
CA LYS A 121 1.27 3.77 21.17
C LYS A 121 1.04 4.87 20.10
N PHE A 122 0.57 4.47 18.92
CA PHE A 122 0.28 5.38 17.80
C PHE A 122 -1.21 5.66 17.61
N ASN A 123 -2.04 5.37 18.60
CA ASN A 123 -3.51 5.53 18.53
C ASN A 123 -3.95 6.94 18.13
N THR A 124 -3.17 7.95 18.50
CA THR A 124 -3.46 9.34 18.15
C THR A 124 -2.26 9.93 17.43
N PRO A 125 -2.34 10.21 16.13
CA PRO A 125 -1.29 10.92 15.41
C PRO A 125 -1.02 12.28 16.05
N SER A 126 0.25 12.65 16.20
CA SER A 126 0.65 13.93 16.82
C SER A 126 0.26 15.15 15.98
N TYR A 127 0.01 14.97 14.70
CA TYR A 127 -0.43 16.00 13.76
C TYR A 127 -1.14 15.39 12.56
N ILE A 128 -1.95 16.19 11.89
CA ILE A 128 -2.54 15.87 10.59
C ILE A 128 -1.64 16.45 9.51
N GLY A 129 -1.42 15.68 8.42
CA GLY A 129 -0.57 16.09 7.31
C GLY A 129 0.59 15.13 7.05
N TYR A 130 1.64 15.63 6.46
CA TYR A 130 2.83 14.84 6.07
C TYR A 130 4.12 15.47 6.61
N GLY A 131 5.18 14.67 6.68
CA GLY A 131 6.49 15.10 7.14
C GLY A 131 7.51 13.99 6.93
N SER A 132 8.74 14.20 7.40
CA SER A 132 9.80 13.22 7.29
C SER A 132 9.48 11.91 8.00
N LEU A 133 10.00 10.79 7.51
CA LEU A 133 9.96 9.50 8.18
C LEU A 133 10.96 9.50 9.35
N VAL A 134 10.51 9.95 10.52
CA VAL A 134 11.38 10.11 11.69
C VAL A 134 11.34 8.93 12.66
N SER A 135 10.29 8.11 12.62
CA SER A 135 10.11 7.01 13.57
C SER A 135 10.58 5.65 13.06
N LYS A 136 10.51 5.45 11.77
CA LYS A 136 10.88 4.20 11.07
C LYS A 136 11.42 4.53 9.69
N PRO A 137 12.43 3.77 9.20
CA PRO A 137 12.97 3.95 7.85
C PRO A 137 12.12 3.31 6.74
N TYR A 138 10.95 2.80 7.05
CA TYR A 138 10.00 2.13 6.15
C TYR A 138 8.57 2.64 6.38
N PHE A 139 7.62 2.22 5.55
CA PHE A 139 6.22 2.62 5.67
C PHE A 139 5.47 1.76 6.69
N PRO A 140 5.35 2.17 7.96
CA PRO A 140 4.69 1.34 8.97
C PRO A 140 3.25 1.01 8.57
N GLY A 141 3.00 -0.29 8.32
CA GLY A 141 1.69 -0.82 7.93
C GLY A 141 1.25 -0.48 6.51
N ALA A 142 2.03 0.30 5.73
CA ALA A 142 1.71 0.71 4.35
C ALA A 142 0.27 1.21 4.11
N HIS A 143 -0.38 1.79 5.16
CA HIS A 143 -1.81 2.13 5.18
C HIS A 143 -2.28 3.02 4.04
N ALA A 144 -1.47 4.00 3.66
CA ALA A 144 -1.74 4.87 2.53
C ALA A 144 -0.46 5.50 1.98
N TYR A 145 -0.34 5.55 0.67
CA TYR A 145 0.77 6.24 0.01
C TYR A 145 0.43 6.63 -1.43
N ARG A 146 1.13 7.65 -1.91
CA ARG A 146 1.01 8.16 -3.27
C ARG A 146 2.22 7.72 -4.08
N LEU A 147 1.98 7.35 -5.34
CA LEU A 147 3.01 6.94 -6.30
C LEU A 147 2.92 7.73 -7.59
N THR A 148 4.08 8.12 -8.14
CA THR A 148 4.22 8.42 -9.56
C THR A 148 4.47 7.14 -10.37
N PRO A 149 4.26 7.16 -11.70
CA PRO A 149 4.69 6.06 -12.58
C PRO A 149 6.17 5.70 -12.43
N LYS A 150 7.03 6.70 -12.22
CA LYS A 150 8.46 6.51 -11.98
C LYS A 150 8.72 5.80 -10.65
N GLY A 151 8.10 6.25 -9.57
CA GLY A 151 8.22 5.59 -8.26
C GLY A 151 7.69 4.15 -8.30
N ALA A 152 6.56 3.92 -9.01
CA ALA A 152 6.02 2.59 -9.19
C ALA A 152 6.98 1.66 -9.97
N GLN A 153 7.66 2.19 -11.01
CA GLN A 153 8.65 1.43 -11.75
C GLN A 153 9.86 1.09 -10.88
N GLN A 154 10.36 2.04 -10.07
CA GLN A 154 11.44 1.79 -9.12
C GLN A 154 11.10 0.66 -8.13
N LEU A 155 9.87 0.66 -7.59
CA LEU A 155 9.39 -0.42 -6.72
C LEU A 155 9.39 -1.77 -7.46
N ILE A 156 8.91 -1.82 -8.69
CA ILE A 156 8.86 -3.06 -9.49
C ILE A 156 10.27 -3.57 -9.80
N ASP A 157 11.18 -2.71 -10.22
CA ASP A 157 12.53 -3.08 -10.61
C ASP A 157 13.33 -3.66 -9.43
N GLU A 158 13.18 -3.08 -8.24
CA GLU A 158 13.84 -3.56 -7.02
C GLU A 158 13.27 -4.90 -6.52
N CYS A 159 12.05 -5.28 -6.90
CA CYS A 159 11.43 -6.55 -6.48
C CYS A 159 12.24 -7.78 -6.86
N VAL A 160 12.98 -7.73 -7.96
CA VAL A 160 13.83 -8.85 -8.44
C VAL A 160 14.88 -9.22 -7.38
N PHE A 161 15.35 -8.24 -6.61
CA PHE A 161 16.42 -8.42 -5.63
C PHE A 161 15.89 -8.61 -4.21
N SER A 162 14.77 -7.96 -3.86
CA SER A 162 14.43 -7.80 -2.46
C SER A 162 12.91 -7.71 -2.19
N ALA A 163 12.06 -8.34 -3.02
CA ALA A 163 10.63 -8.41 -2.73
C ALA A 163 10.36 -8.96 -1.32
N GLY A 164 9.37 -8.39 -0.63
CA GLY A 164 9.03 -8.75 0.75
C GLY A 164 7.72 -8.11 1.20
N PRO A 165 7.33 -8.23 2.49
CA PRO A 165 6.15 -7.56 3.04
C PRO A 165 6.19 -6.07 2.73
N THR A 166 5.10 -5.53 2.17
CA THR A 166 5.08 -4.21 1.53
C THR A 166 5.56 -3.09 2.44
N ASP A 167 5.15 -3.10 3.69
CA ASP A 167 5.48 -2.07 4.67
C ASP A 167 6.99 -2.03 4.98
N ILE A 168 7.65 -3.18 5.08
CA ILE A 168 9.09 -3.29 5.30
C ILE A 168 9.85 -3.10 3.99
N TYR A 169 9.27 -3.54 2.88
CA TYR A 169 9.87 -3.44 1.54
C TYR A 169 10.09 -2.00 1.08
N ILE A 170 9.08 -1.11 1.30
CA ILE A 170 9.20 0.32 0.99
C ILE A 170 10.04 1.00 2.06
N HIS A 171 11.36 1.04 1.84
CA HIS A 171 12.36 1.42 2.83
C HIS A 171 13.26 2.55 2.30
N SER A 172 13.58 3.53 3.14
CA SER A 172 14.37 4.72 2.77
C SER A 172 15.82 4.42 2.37
N SER A 173 16.33 3.22 2.69
CA SER A 173 17.65 2.78 2.18
C SER A 173 17.64 2.35 0.71
N LYS A 174 16.45 2.12 0.13
CA LYS A 174 16.27 1.67 -1.25
C LYS A 174 15.62 2.73 -2.12
N PHE A 175 14.75 3.55 -1.55
CA PHE A 175 13.93 4.52 -2.27
C PHE A 175 14.04 5.90 -1.63
N THR A 176 13.92 6.94 -2.46
CA THR A 176 13.69 8.30 -1.99
C THR A 176 12.22 8.44 -1.60
N LEU A 177 11.96 8.57 -0.30
CA LEU A 177 10.63 8.56 0.31
C LEU A 177 10.27 9.92 0.89
#